data_7368cef9e8ebf0e29d26fed20ac2ccd6
#
_entry.id   7368cef9e8ebf0e29d26fed20ac2ccd6
#
_cell.length_a   1.000
_cell.length_b   1.000
_cell.length_c   1.000
_cell.angle_alpha   90.00
_cell.angle_beta   90.00
_cell.angle_gamma   90.00
#
_symmetry.space_group_name_H-M   'P 1'
#
loop_
_entity.id
_entity.type
_entity.pdbx_description
1 polymer ?
#
loop_
_entity_poly.entity_id
_entity_poly.type
_entity_poly.pdbx_seq_one_letter_code
_entity_poly.pdbx_strand_id
1 'polypeptide(L)'
;MAISLVTIIVMGLLLYHRFKLALEKTAVDNAEATVEGTVDRLNADLLDIRQIFNGANYNVVQQFDISSREFVEQFSLLYETNSDKVQSVALYDHEGKLIASEPVALEKKNVQVQTQEWYENAENAIENVHFSTPHIQELFEDGAYRYQWVVSLSSYVDVNKGEIPETGVLLLDMKYSVIRDVMKQINDSSDGIYYYLSSQGGEMIYHPRGTELNRGLFKENSLEATKYEDGTYEIRADGQNETVIVRSVAYTGWKMIGVVPESVQESNFKNFRYYVFATILVLLVMLLEGNQLVSRKISKPIRELDASVKTYEAGGKPDIYIGGSSEIRHLGHSVQKSYEQIEELMDEIIRQQNERRKSELDALQSQINPHFLYNTLESITWMVEAQENEGAVRMISELAKLLRVSLSRGKTIISIKDELQHSRSYMNIQLARYKERFKTEFRIEKEIENYCIVKLVIQPILENAIY
;
A
#
# COMPACT_ATOMS: atom_id res chain seq x y z
N MET A 1 -13.49 9.05 -0.49
CA MET A 1 -13.43 8.57 -1.88
C MET A 1 -12.26 9.11 -2.67
N ALA A 2 -12.12 10.42 -2.91
CA ALA A 2 -11.00 11.01 -3.68
C ALA A 2 -9.62 10.61 -3.10
N ILE A 3 -9.42 10.70 -1.78
CA ILE A 3 -8.18 10.33 -1.11
C ILE A 3 -7.86 8.84 -1.32
N SER A 4 -8.84 7.95 -1.17
CA SER A 4 -8.65 6.51 -1.36
C SER A 4 -8.32 6.15 -2.82
N LEU A 5 -8.90 6.85 -3.79
CA LEU A 5 -8.60 6.67 -5.20
C LEU A 5 -7.15 7.10 -5.50
N VAL A 6 -6.74 8.27 -5.02
CA VAL A 6 -5.36 8.78 -5.18
C VAL A 6 -4.35 7.82 -4.53
N THR A 7 -4.63 7.33 -3.31
CA THR A 7 -3.74 6.38 -2.64
C THR A 7 -3.60 5.06 -3.41
N ILE A 8 -4.67 4.51 -3.98
CA ILE A 8 -4.60 3.28 -4.79
C ILE A 8 -3.75 3.51 -6.05
N ILE A 9 -3.95 4.63 -6.75
CA ILE A 9 -3.19 4.95 -7.96
C ILE A 9 -1.70 5.15 -7.63
N VAL A 10 -1.39 5.94 -6.61
CA VAL A 10 0.00 6.21 -6.20
C VAL A 10 0.68 4.92 -5.75
N MET A 11 0.01 4.10 -4.93
CA MET A 11 0.53 2.80 -4.49
C MET A 11 0.75 1.85 -5.67
N GLY A 12 -0.20 1.80 -6.62
CA GLY A 12 -0.06 0.99 -7.84
C GLY A 12 1.13 1.41 -8.70
N LEU A 13 1.36 2.71 -8.88
CA LEU A 13 2.52 3.24 -9.62
C LEU A 13 3.84 2.95 -8.90
N LEU A 14 3.89 3.11 -7.58
CA LEU A 14 5.07 2.80 -6.77
C LEU A 14 5.41 1.31 -6.81
N LEU A 15 4.41 0.44 -6.67
CA LEU A 15 4.58 -1.01 -6.76
C LEU A 15 5.05 -1.41 -8.16
N TYR A 16 4.46 -0.84 -9.22
CA TYR A 16 4.88 -1.08 -10.60
C TYR A 16 6.35 -0.71 -10.80
N HIS A 17 6.76 0.48 -10.39
CA HIS A 17 8.13 0.94 -10.51
C HIS A 17 9.13 0.07 -9.73
N ARG A 18 8.81 -0.25 -8.47
CA ARG A 18 9.64 -1.14 -7.64
C ARG A 18 9.77 -2.54 -8.22
N PHE A 19 8.68 -3.08 -8.73
CA PHE A 19 8.68 -4.41 -9.32
C PHE A 19 9.47 -4.45 -10.64
N LYS A 20 9.36 -3.38 -11.46
CA LYS A 20 10.16 -3.23 -12.68
C LYS A 20 11.65 -3.34 -12.32
N LEU A 21 12.14 -2.51 -11.43
CA LEU A 21 13.55 -2.51 -10.98
C LEU A 21 13.98 -3.87 -10.41
N ALA A 22 13.11 -4.55 -9.67
CA ALA A 22 13.42 -5.86 -9.10
C ALA A 22 13.56 -6.94 -10.17
N LEU A 23 12.70 -6.94 -11.19
CA LEU A 23 12.80 -7.89 -12.32
C LEU A 23 14.02 -7.63 -13.18
N GLU A 24 14.34 -6.36 -13.52
CA GLU A 24 15.55 -5.99 -14.24
C GLU A 24 16.79 -6.52 -13.50
N LYS A 25 16.88 -6.25 -12.23
CA LYS A 25 17.97 -6.75 -11.40
C LYS A 25 18.03 -8.28 -11.39
N THR A 26 16.89 -8.96 -11.21
CA THR A 26 16.85 -10.43 -11.20
C THR A 26 17.29 -11.03 -12.55
N ALA A 27 16.92 -10.40 -13.68
CA ALA A 27 17.34 -10.85 -15.00
C ALA A 27 18.86 -10.74 -15.16
N VAL A 28 19.46 -9.64 -14.71
CA VAL A 28 20.91 -9.43 -14.74
C VAL A 28 21.61 -10.41 -13.79
N ASP A 29 21.15 -10.55 -12.55
CA ASP A 29 21.73 -11.47 -11.57
C ASP A 29 21.69 -12.93 -12.07
N ASN A 30 20.59 -13.35 -12.71
CA ASN A 30 20.48 -14.70 -13.33
C ASN A 30 21.42 -14.87 -14.53
N ALA A 31 21.54 -13.84 -15.37
CA ALA A 31 22.45 -13.87 -16.50
C ALA A 31 23.92 -13.94 -16.02
N GLU A 32 24.27 -13.20 -14.97
CA GLU A 32 25.60 -13.24 -14.35
C GLU A 32 25.92 -14.64 -13.80
N ALA A 33 25.00 -15.22 -13.04
CA ALA A 33 25.15 -16.58 -12.53
C ALA A 33 25.28 -17.63 -13.66
N THR A 34 24.54 -17.44 -14.76
CA THR A 34 24.64 -18.30 -15.94
C THR A 34 26.02 -18.18 -16.63
N VAL A 35 26.52 -16.95 -16.79
CA VAL A 35 27.84 -16.69 -17.34
C VAL A 35 28.91 -17.33 -16.46
N GLU A 36 28.90 -17.11 -15.17
CA GLU A 36 29.86 -17.66 -14.21
C GLU A 36 29.86 -19.21 -14.23
N GLY A 37 28.68 -19.81 -14.09
CA GLY A 37 28.55 -21.26 -14.13
C GLY A 37 29.01 -21.88 -15.48
N THR A 38 28.81 -21.13 -16.57
CA THR A 38 29.28 -21.56 -17.90
C THR A 38 30.79 -21.45 -18.06
N VAL A 39 31.37 -20.35 -17.55
CA VAL A 39 32.84 -20.18 -17.52
C VAL A 39 33.48 -21.28 -16.67
N ASP A 40 32.93 -21.61 -15.53
CA ASP A 40 33.44 -22.70 -14.68
C ASP A 40 33.41 -24.05 -15.41
N ARG A 41 32.32 -24.32 -16.12
CA ARG A 41 32.19 -25.54 -16.94
C ARG A 41 33.21 -25.58 -18.10
N LEU A 42 33.30 -24.46 -18.82
CA LEU A 42 34.30 -24.37 -19.93
C LEU A 42 35.73 -24.52 -19.40
N ASN A 43 36.04 -23.89 -18.25
CA ASN A 43 37.35 -24.03 -17.62
C ASN A 43 37.65 -25.50 -17.23
N ALA A 44 36.66 -26.22 -16.71
CA ALA A 44 36.80 -27.65 -16.39
C ALA A 44 37.05 -28.48 -17.64
N ASP A 45 36.26 -28.28 -18.73
CA ASP A 45 36.43 -28.98 -19.98
C ASP A 45 37.79 -28.69 -20.64
N LEU A 46 38.23 -27.41 -20.65
CA LEU A 46 39.53 -27.01 -21.19
C LEU A 46 40.71 -27.54 -20.35
N LEU A 47 40.55 -27.59 -19.02
CA LEU A 47 41.53 -28.20 -18.14
C LEU A 47 41.68 -29.69 -18.41
N ASP A 48 40.58 -30.41 -18.63
CA ASP A 48 40.61 -31.84 -18.97
C ASP A 48 41.34 -32.07 -20.28
N ILE A 49 41.03 -31.31 -21.33
CA ILE A 49 41.75 -31.34 -22.60
C ILE A 49 43.26 -31.05 -22.43
N ARG A 50 43.62 -30.08 -21.60
CA ARG A 50 45.02 -29.76 -21.30
C ARG A 50 45.70 -30.90 -20.54
N GLN A 51 44.99 -31.60 -19.67
CA GLN A 51 45.52 -32.81 -19.00
C GLN A 51 45.77 -33.94 -19.98
N ILE A 52 44.85 -34.16 -20.95
CA ILE A 52 45.05 -35.13 -22.05
C ILE A 52 46.29 -34.78 -22.86
N PHE A 53 46.44 -33.50 -23.24
CA PHE A 53 47.62 -33.00 -23.96
C PHE A 53 48.92 -33.23 -23.17
N ASN A 54 48.91 -32.89 -21.88
CA ASN A 54 50.06 -33.11 -21.00
C ASN A 54 50.36 -34.61 -20.85
N GLY A 55 49.33 -35.46 -20.78
CA GLY A 55 49.47 -36.92 -20.79
C GLY A 55 50.13 -37.43 -22.06
N ALA A 56 49.70 -36.90 -23.22
CA ALA A 56 50.33 -37.20 -24.49
C ALA A 56 51.84 -36.81 -24.53
N ASN A 57 52.14 -35.61 -24.06
CA ASN A 57 53.51 -35.10 -24.00
C ASN A 57 54.39 -35.91 -23.04
N TYR A 58 54.08 -35.88 -21.73
CA TYR A 58 54.98 -36.39 -20.69
C TYR A 58 54.93 -37.91 -20.56
N ASN A 59 53.79 -38.58 -20.75
CA ASN A 59 53.62 -40.00 -20.50
C ASN A 59 53.78 -40.84 -21.77
N VAL A 60 53.71 -40.22 -23.00
CA VAL A 60 53.84 -40.96 -24.25
C VAL A 60 55.04 -40.47 -25.04
N VAL A 61 55.03 -39.15 -25.46
CA VAL A 61 56.07 -38.65 -26.39
C VAL A 61 57.45 -38.61 -25.73
N GLN A 62 57.59 -38.20 -24.53
CA GLN A 62 58.86 -38.13 -23.81
C GLN A 62 59.28 -39.47 -23.21
N GLN A 63 58.34 -40.37 -22.88
CA GLN A 63 58.62 -41.60 -22.19
C GLN A 63 59.07 -42.76 -23.18
N PHE A 64 58.37 -42.89 -24.27
CA PHE A 64 58.60 -43.99 -25.20
C PHE A 64 59.36 -43.53 -26.41
N ASP A 65 60.31 -44.39 -26.95
CA ASP A 65 60.95 -44.18 -28.24
C ASP A 65 59.90 -44.15 -29.34
N ILE A 66 59.85 -43.06 -30.13
CA ILE A 66 58.85 -42.85 -31.18
C ILE A 66 58.89 -43.92 -32.28
N SER A 67 60.01 -44.67 -32.41
CA SER A 67 60.16 -45.79 -33.31
C SER A 67 59.70 -47.12 -32.75
N SER A 68 59.31 -47.15 -31.43
CA SER A 68 58.87 -48.35 -30.73
C SER A 68 57.41 -48.69 -30.99
N ARG A 69 57.10 -49.99 -30.91
CA ARG A 69 55.68 -50.41 -30.91
C ARG A 69 54.91 -49.94 -29.71
N GLU A 70 55.59 -49.86 -28.60
CA GLU A 70 54.99 -49.38 -27.35
C GLU A 70 54.51 -47.94 -27.46
N PHE A 71 55.30 -47.08 -28.15
CA PHE A 71 54.85 -45.70 -28.44
C PHE A 71 53.53 -45.70 -29.23
N VAL A 72 53.49 -46.48 -30.35
CA VAL A 72 52.24 -46.53 -31.14
C VAL A 72 51.05 -47.02 -30.36
N GLU A 73 51.23 -48.08 -29.58
CA GLU A 73 50.15 -48.63 -28.74
C GLU A 73 49.63 -47.62 -27.67
N GLN A 74 50.55 -46.90 -27.00
CA GLN A 74 50.17 -45.89 -25.99
C GLN A 74 49.56 -44.63 -26.60
N PHE A 75 50.06 -44.21 -27.75
CA PHE A 75 49.55 -43.05 -28.51
C PHE A 75 48.12 -43.31 -29.02
N SER A 76 47.87 -44.50 -29.53
CA SER A 76 46.58 -44.97 -30.01
C SER A 76 45.62 -45.12 -28.84
N LEU A 77 46.05 -45.74 -27.71
CA LEU A 77 45.23 -45.88 -26.48
C LEU A 77 44.80 -44.53 -25.91
N LEU A 78 45.71 -43.56 -25.88
CA LEU A 78 45.40 -42.20 -25.42
C LEU A 78 44.31 -41.57 -26.27
N TYR A 79 44.38 -41.70 -27.59
CA TYR A 79 43.36 -41.20 -28.50
C TYR A 79 42.02 -41.93 -28.31
N GLU A 80 42.04 -43.28 -28.33
CA GLU A 80 40.83 -44.10 -28.21
C GLU A 80 40.04 -43.77 -26.91
N THR A 81 40.77 -43.62 -25.80
CA THR A 81 40.18 -43.35 -24.49
C THR A 81 39.52 -41.97 -24.45
N ASN A 82 39.97 -41.00 -25.24
CA ASN A 82 39.50 -39.62 -25.22
C ASN A 82 38.83 -39.22 -26.56
N SER A 83 38.44 -40.17 -27.37
CA SER A 83 37.88 -39.95 -28.72
C SER A 83 36.51 -39.25 -28.73
N ASP A 84 35.86 -39.17 -27.60
CA ASP A 84 34.64 -38.37 -27.39
C ASP A 84 34.92 -36.84 -27.44
N LYS A 85 36.07 -36.39 -26.94
CA LYS A 85 36.49 -34.98 -26.86
C LYS A 85 37.56 -34.59 -27.86
N VAL A 86 38.45 -35.54 -28.22
CA VAL A 86 39.57 -35.34 -29.11
C VAL A 86 39.20 -35.80 -30.51
N GLN A 87 39.49 -34.96 -31.53
CA GLN A 87 39.31 -35.27 -32.93
C GLN A 87 40.56 -35.96 -33.50
N SER A 88 41.76 -35.46 -33.15
CA SER A 88 43.03 -36.04 -33.57
C SER A 88 44.18 -35.62 -32.64
N VAL A 89 45.21 -36.44 -32.59
CA VAL A 89 46.50 -36.14 -32.00
C VAL A 89 47.55 -36.38 -33.00
N ALA A 90 48.47 -35.44 -33.19
CA ALA A 90 49.58 -35.57 -34.21
C ALA A 90 50.86 -35.04 -33.58
N LEU A 91 51.95 -35.69 -33.95
CA LEU A 91 53.34 -35.31 -33.62
C LEU A 91 54.13 -35.02 -34.89
N TYR A 92 54.70 -33.84 -34.97
CA TYR A 92 55.52 -33.37 -36.05
C TYR A 92 56.97 -33.18 -35.57
N ASP A 93 57.95 -33.40 -36.47
CA ASP A 93 59.30 -33.01 -36.16
C ASP A 93 59.58 -31.51 -36.35
N HIS A 94 60.76 -31.04 -36.05
CA HIS A 94 61.13 -29.62 -36.14
C HIS A 94 61.15 -29.11 -37.63
N GLU A 95 61.14 -30.02 -38.66
CA GLU A 95 60.98 -29.67 -40.04
C GLU A 95 59.50 -29.63 -40.48
N GLY A 96 58.53 -29.92 -39.59
CA GLY A 96 57.10 -29.96 -39.88
C GLY A 96 56.65 -31.25 -40.57
N LYS A 97 57.48 -32.34 -40.54
CA LYS A 97 57.12 -33.64 -41.08
C LYS A 97 56.32 -34.45 -40.00
N LEU A 98 55.25 -35.08 -40.41
CA LEU A 98 54.45 -35.93 -39.55
C LEU A 98 55.25 -37.18 -39.12
N ILE A 99 55.38 -37.33 -37.76
CA ILE A 99 55.97 -38.50 -37.11
C ILE A 99 54.88 -39.55 -36.84
N ALA A 100 53.81 -39.12 -36.18
CA ALA A 100 52.69 -39.99 -35.84
C ALA A 100 51.36 -39.20 -35.81
N SER A 101 50.27 -39.87 -36.13
CA SER A 101 48.91 -39.30 -35.94
C SER A 101 47.90 -40.37 -35.50
N GLU A 102 47.01 -40.02 -34.67
CA GLU A 102 45.83 -40.79 -34.33
C GLU A 102 44.54 -39.95 -34.48
N PRO A 103 43.55 -40.44 -35.21
CA PRO A 103 43.56 -41.67 -36.00
C PRO A 103 44.65 -41.61 -37.12
N VAL A 104 45.15 -42.77 -37.47
CA VAL A 104 46.14 -42.89 -38.57
C VAL A 104 45.55 -42.31 -39.88
N ALA A 105 46.12 -41.25 -40.41
CA ALA A 105 45.61 -40.56 -41.56
C ALA A 105 46.71 -40.10 -42.49
N LEU A 106 46.42 -39.98 -43.80
CA LEU A 106 47.31 -39.45 -44.77
C LEU A 106 47.25 -37.90 -44.75
N GLU A 107 48.40 -37.28 -44.61
CA GLU A 107 48.60 -35.87 -44.75
C GLU A 107 48.30 -35.35 -46.15
N LYS A 108 47.65 -34.24 -46.31
CA LYS A 108 47.39 -33.58 -47.58
C LYS A 108 48.71 -33.09 -48.19
N LYS A 109 48.96 -33.43 -49.45
CA LYS A 109 50.24 -33.13 -50.16
C LYS A 109 50.54 -31.62 -50.26
N ASN A 110 49.61 -30.75 -50.13
CA ASN A 110 49.74 -29.29 -50.33
C ASN A 110 49.75 -28.48 -49.09
N VAL A 111 49.75 -29.08 -47.88
CA VAL A 111 49.74 -28.36 -46.61
C VAL A 111 51.17 -28.06 -46.19
N GLN A 112 51.48 -26.78 -46.01
CA GLN A 112 52.72 -26.35 -45.39
C GLN A 112 52.44 -26.22 -43.90
N VAL A 113 52.75 -27.23 -43.12
CA VAL A 113 52.48 -27.31 -41.69
C VAL A 113 53.09 -26.14 -40.88
N GLN A 114 54.35 -25.78 -41.31
CA GLN A 114 55.09 -24.70 -40.69
C GLN A 114 54.45 -23.31 -40.82
N THR A 115 53.54 -23.10 -41.79
CA THR A 115 52.82 -21.85 -42.00
C THR A 115 51.42 -21.83 -41.26
N GLN A 116 51.12 -22.89 -40.60
CA GLN A 116 49.86 -22.96 -39.79
C GLN A 116 50.01 -22.20 -38.49
N GLU A 117 48.99 -21.45 -38.11
CA GLU A 117 48.97 -20.60 -36.91
C GLU A 117 49.32 -21.40 -35.64
N TRP A 118 48.81 -22.61 -35.51
CA TRP A 118 49.08 -23.46 -34.35
C TRP A 118 50.56 -23.89 -34.29
N TYR A 119 51.25 -24.10 -35.47
CA TYR A 119 52.66 -24.47 -35.53
C TYR A 119 53.55 -23.27 -35.20
N GLU A 120 53.28 -22.12 -35.83
CA GLU A 120 54.02 -20.88 -35.56
C GLU A 120 53.89 -20.45 -34.07
N ASN A 121 52.69 -20.60 -33.48
CA ASN A 121 52.48 -20.30 -32.05
C ASN A 121 53.23 -21.26 -31.14
N ALA A 122 53.27 -22.55 -31.47
CA ALA A 122 54.04 -23.54 -30.71
C ALA A 122 55.54 -23.27 -30.73
N GLU A 123 56.09 -22.84 -31.92
CA GLU A 123 57.51 -22.56 -32.11
C GLU A 123 57.94 -21.25 -31.42
N ASN A 124 57.10 -20.22 -31.46
CA ASN A 124 57.39 -18.90 -30.88
C ASN A 124 57.27 -18.83 -29.35
N ALA A 125 56.53 -19.72 -28.71
CA ALA A 125 56.28 -19.69 -27.26
C ALA A 125 56.49 -21.09 -26.65
N ILE A 126 57.73 -21.47 -26.55
CA ILE A 126 58.24 -22.83 -26.21
C ILE A 126 57.70 -23.40 -24.86
N GLU A 127 57.21 -22.57 -23.97
CA GLU A 127 56.81 -23.03 -22.60
C GLU A 127 55.30 -23.15 -22.36
N ASN A 128 54.47 -22.75 -23.32
CA ASN A 128 53.00 -22.70 -23.11
C ASN A 128 52.24 -23.49 -24.16
N VAL A 129 51.19 -24.17 -23.71
CA VAL A 129 50.19 -24.78 -24.60
C VAL A 129 49.28 -23.67 -25.13
N HIS A 130 49.17 -23.55 -26.45
CA HIS A 130 48.34 -22.57 -27.14
C HIS A 130 47.05 -23.18 -27.63
N PHE A 131 45.95 -22.51 -27.37
CA PHE A 131 44.64 -22.83 -27.93
C PHE A 131 44.38 -21.92 -29.14
N SER A 132 44.09 -22.51 -30.28
CA SER A 132 43.68 -21.78 -31.49
C SER A 132 42.24 -21.31 -31.40
N THR A 133 41.81 -20.40 -32.28
CA THR A 133 40.40 -20.19 -32.56
C THR A 133 39.79 -21.39 -33.31
N PRO A 134 38.46 -21.60 -33.26
CA PRO A 134 37.83 -22.71 -34.00
C PRO A 134 38.06 -22.60 -35.50
N HIS A 135 38.54 -23.64 -36.10
CA HIS A 135 38.81 -23.75 -37.53
C HIS A 135 38.46 -25.11 -38.08
N ILE A 136 38.42 -25.23 -39.41
CA ILE A 136 38.20 -26.52 -40.06
C ILE A 136 39.55 -27.24 -40.12
N GLN A 137 39.55 -28.50 -39.67
CA GLN A 137 40.74 -29.35 -39.78
C GLN A 137 41.10 -29.61 -41.25
N GLU A 138 42.24 -29.14 -41.65
CA GLU A 138 42.66 -29.19 -43.06
C GLU A 138 43.94 -30.05 -43.35
N LEU A 139 44.49 -30.69 -42.30
CA LEU A 139 45.77 -31.40 -42.39
C LEU A 139 45.65 -32.73 -43.08
N PHE A 140 44.55 -33.45 -42.96
CA PHE A 140 44.40 -34.83 -43.39
C PHE A 140 43.48 -35.03 -44.62
N GLU A 141 43.76 -36.01 -45.49
CA GLU A 141 42.94 -36.31 -46.68
C GLU A 141 41.72 -37.17 -46.41
N ASP A 142 41.64 -37.84 -45.26
CA ASP A 142 40.58 -38.76 -44.92
C ASP A 142 39.20 -38.10 -44.79
N GLY A 143 38.19 -38.81 -45.28
CA GLY A 143 36.81 -38.36 -45.22
C GLY A 143 36.27 -38.17 -43.79
N ALA A 144 36.84 -38.84 -42.77
CA ALA A 144 36.50 -38.67 -41.35
C ALA A 144 36.88 -37.28 -40.83
N TYR A 145 37.81 -36.60 -41.41
CA TYR A 145 38.26 -35.26 -41.06
C TYR A 145 37.58 -34.12 -41.85
N ARG A 146 36.89 -34.45 -42.94
CA ARG A 146 36.28 -33.43 -43.79
C ARG A 146 35.29 -32.55 -43.03
N TYR A 147 35.56 -31.25 -43.05
CA TYR A 147 34.72 -30.24 -42.48
C TYR A 147 34.48 -30.37 -40.95
N GLN A 148 35.37 -31.06 -40.24
CA GLN A 148 35.32 -31.10 -38.79
C GLN A 148 35.87 -29.80 -38.22
N TRP A 149 35.06 -29.13 -37.43
CA TRP A 149 35.47 -27.97 -36.68
C TRP A 149 36.22 -28.40 -35.43
N VAL A 150 37.43 -27.86 -35.26
CA VAL A 150 38.31 -28.16 -34.12
C VAL A 150 38.86 -26.90 -33.49
N VAL A 151 39.32 -27.04 -32.26
CA VAL A 151 40.20 -26.09 -31.56
C VAL A 151 41.51 -26.83 -31.33
N SER A 152 42.59 -26.32 -31.88
CA SER A 152 43.90 -26.98 -31.81
C SER A 152 44.68 -26.52 -30.60
N LEU A 153 45.22 -27.49 -29.86
CA LEU A 153 46.21 -27.28 -28.83
C LEU A 153 47.56 -27.68 -29.40
N SER A 154 48.54 -26.83 -29.29
CA SER A 154 49.88 -27.09 -29.76
C SER A 154 50.95 -26.64 -28.77
N SER A 155 52.05 -27.34 -28.74
CA SER A 155 53.24 -26.94 -27.97
C SER A 155 54.46 -27.57 -28.53
N TYR A 156 55.57 -26.91 -28.36
CA TYR A 156 56.89 -27.46 -28.63
C TYR A 156 57.24 -28.49 -27.56
N VAL A 157 57.67 -29.69 -27.95
CA VAL A 157 57.89 -30.82 -27.02
C VAL A 157 59.22 -31.53 -27.33
N ASP A 158 59.82 -32.09 -26.26
CA ASP A 158 60.96 -32.97 -26.40
C ASP A 158 60.48 -34.35 -26.84
N VAL A 159 61.11 -34.91 -27.86
CA VAL A 159 60.75 -36.21 -28.49
C VAL A 159 61.80 -37.21 -28.15
N ASN A 160 61.42 -38.34 -27.61
CA ASN A 160 62.33 -39.45 -27.32
C ASN A 160 62.54 -40.27 -28.56
N LYS A 161 63.78 -40.19 -29.13
CA LYS A 161 64.23 -40.95 -30.30
C LYS A 161 65.53 -41.72 -30.01
N GLY A 162 65.60 -42.33 -28.85
CA GLY A 162 66.76 -43.06 -28.35
C GLY A 162 67.86 -42.19 -27.79
N GLU A 163 69.08 -42.24 -28.31
CA GLU A 163 70.24 -41.55 -27.70
C GLU A 163 70.36 -40.06 -28.01
N ILE A 164 69.57 -39.54 -28.96
CA ILE A 164 69.59 -38.10 -29.34
C ILE A 164 68.26 -37.44 -29.00
N PRO A 165 68.27 -36.47 -28.16
CA PRO A 165 67.07 -35.72 -27.93
C PRO A 165 66.69 -34.91 -29.18
N GLU A 166 65.54 -35.15 -29.72
CA GLU A 166 64.94 -34.36 -30.82
C GLU A 166 63.81 -33.52 -30.23
N THR A 167 63.44 -32.47 -30.92
CA THR A 167 62.30 -31.64 -30.58
C THR A 167 61.29 -31.69 -31.70
N GLY A 168 60.04 -31.49 -31.35
CA GLY A 168 58.94 -31.48 -32.31
C GLY A 168 57.73 -30.66 -31.77
N VAL A 169 56.70 -30.66 -32.59
CA VAL A 169 55.43 -30.00 -32.21
C VAL A 169 54.35 -31.06 -32.01
N LEU A 170 53.86 -31.14 -30.83
CA LEU A 170 52.66 -31.94 -30.49
C LEU A 170 51.41 -31.09 -30.77
N LEU A 171 50.52 -31.66 -31.57
CA LEU A 171 49.21 -31.08 -31.89
C LEU A 171 48.11 -31.99 -31.34
N LEU A 172 47.12 -31.40 -30.67
CA LEU A 172 45.90 -32.08 -30.27
C LEU A 172 44.72 -31.24 -30.73
N ASP A 173 43.88 -31.79 -31.59
CA ASP A 173 42.65 -31.17 -32.07
C ASP A 173 41.50 -31.59 -31.20
N MET A 174 40.98 -30.64 -30.39
CA MET A 174 39.77 -30.82 -29.62
C MET A 174 38.53 -30.63 -30.51
N LYS A 175 37.54 -31.49 -30.37
CA LYS A 175 36.24 -31.32 -31.05
C LYS A 175 35.54 -30.04 -30.63
N TYR A 176 35.23 -29.18 -31.60
CA TYR A 176 34.49 -27.95 -31.34
C TYR A 176 33.10 -28.18 -30.69
N SER A 177 32.52 -29.40 -30.87
CA SER A 177 31.26 -29.77 -30.21
C SER A 177 31.29 -29.65 -28.68
N VAL A 178 32.45 -29.83 -28.06
CA VAL A 178 32.63 -29.65 -26.60
C VAL A 178 32.19 -28.24 -26.17
N ILE A 179 32.63 -27.21 -26.88
CA ILE A 179 32.30 -25.81 -26.64
C ILE A 179 30.88 -25.52 -27.13
N ARG A 180 30.57 -25.89 -28.35
CA ARG A 180 29.31 -25.61 -29.02
C ARG A 180 28.11 -26.13 -28.22
N ASP A 181 28.19 -27.35 -27.68
CA ASP A 181 27.05 -27.98 -26.99
C ASP A 181 26.79 -27.34 -25.63
N VAL A 182 27.83 -26.90 -24.92
CA VAL A 182 27.70 -26.07 -23.71
C VAL A 182 27.02 -24.74 -24.03
N MET A 183 27.51 -24.02 -25.02
CA MET A 183 27.02 -22.70 -25.42
C MET A 183 25.60 -22.77 -26.00
N LYS A 184 25.29 -23.83 -26.75
CA LYS A 184 23.94 -24.05 -27.26
C LYS A 184 22.95 -24.31 -26.16
N GLN A 185 23.29 -25.14 -25.17
CA GLN A 185 22.40 -25.49 -24.04
C GLN A 185 21.94 -24.23 -23.26
N ILE A 186 22.86 -23.30 -23.00
CA ILE A 186 22.51 -22.08 -22.25
C ILE A 186 21.65 -21.11 -23.07
N ASN A 187 21.89 -21.04 -24.40
CA ASN A 187 21.12 -20.18 -25.27
C ASN A 187 19.74 -20.73 -25.61
N ASP A 188 19.57 -22.06 -25.70
CA ASP A 188 18.25 -22.70 -25.92
C ASP A 188 17.30 -22.50 -24.73
N SER A 189 17.83 -22.30 -23.51
CA SER A 189 17.05 -22.10 -22.27
C SER A 189 16.85 -20.65 -21.90
N SER A 190 17.35 -19.69 -22.65
CA SER A 190 17.32 -18.26 -22.33
C SER A 190 16.23 -17.51 -23.12
N ASP A 191 15.27 -16.88 -22.38
CA ASP A 191 14.19 -16.07 -22.95
C ASP A 191 14.74 -14.71 -23.47
N GLY A 192 15.41 -14.75 -24.67
CA GLY A 192 15.86 -13.54 -25.35
C GLY A 192 17.16 -12.92 -24.82
N ILE A 193 17.70 -13.39 -23.71
CA ILE A 193 19.10 -13.15 -23.29
C ILE A 193 19.95 -14.05 -24.16
N TYR A 194 21.09 -13.59 -24.64
CA TYR A 194 21.98 -14.44 -25.42
C TYR A 194 23.42 -14.35 -24.91
N TYR A 195 24.14 -15.45 -25.16
CA TYR A 195 25.49 -15.65 -24.67
C TYR A 195 26.39 -16.02 -25.83
N TYR A 196 27.52 -15.35 -25.94
CA TYR A 196 28.52 -15.66 -26.96
C TYR A 196 29.94 -15.72 -26.38
N LEU A 197 30.81 -16.32 -27.11
CA LEU A 197 32.22 -16.51 -26.76
C LEU A 197 33.08 -15.87 -27.83
N SER A 198 34.06 -15.04 -27.43
CA SER A 198 34.97 -14.34 -28.33
C SER A 198 36.42 -14.52 -27.90
N SER A 199 37.35 -14.50 -28.86
CA SER A 199 38.78 -14.44 -28.56
C SER A 199 39.13 -13.06 -27.97
N GLN A 200 40.33 -12.94 -27.40
CA GLN A 200 40.86 -11.67 -26.91
C GLN A 200 40.98 -10.62 -28.05
N GLY A 201 41.20 -11.08 -29.28
CA GLY A 201 41.26 -10.25 -30.49
C GLY A 201 39.90 -9.86 -31.07
N GLY A 202 38.80 -10.32 -30.47
CA GLY A 202 37.44 -10.06 -30.95
C GLY A 202 36.91 -11.04 -31.99
N GLU A 203 37.66 -12.09 -32.28
CA GLU A 203 37.19 -13.15 -33.19
C GLU A 203 36.09 -13.96 -32.53
N MET A 204 35.06 -14.30 -33.28
CA MET A 204 33.89 -15.00 -32.78
C MET A 204 34.18 -16.50 -32.61
N ILE A 205 34.22 -16.98 -31.39
CA ILE A 205 34.38 -18.41 -31.08
C ILE A 205 33.03 -19.12 -31.20
N TYR A 206 31.98 -18.57 -30.59
CA TYR A 206 30.63 -19.06 -30.69
C TYR A 206 29.64 -17.91 -30.60
N HIS A 207 28.62 -17.93 -31.44
CA HIS A 207 27.49 -17.02 -31.35
C HIS A 207 26.19 -17.75 -31.72
N PRO A 208 25.08 -17.59 -30.94
CA PRO A 208 23.81 -18.28 -31.21
C PRO A 208 23.22 -17.90 -32.58
N ARG A 209 23.48 -16.67 -33.04
CA ARG A 209 23.11 -16.16 -34.37
C ARG A 209 24.28 -16.14 -35.35
N GLY A 210 25.22 -17.05 -35.21
CA GLY A 210 26.43 -17.07 -36.06
C GLY A 210 26.12 -17.10 -37.56
N THR A 211 25.06 -17.78 -37.98
CA THR A 211 24.61 -17.81 -39.38
C THR A 211 24.12 -16.44 -39.87
N GLU A 212 23.43 -15.67 -39.03
CA GLU A 212 22.94 -14.32 -39.34
C GLU A 212 24.10 -13.31 -39.35
N LEU A 213 25.02 -13.46 -38.41
CA LEU A 213 26.24 -12.68 -38.31
C LEU A 213 27.06 -12.82 -39.58
N ASN A 214 27.32 -14.06 -40.04
CA ASN A 214 28.09 -14.37 -41.24
C ASN A 214 27.42 -13.89 -42.54
N ARG A 215 26.08 -13.75 -42.52
CA ARG A 215 25.33 -13.18 -43.67
C ARG A 215 25.18 -11.66 -43.59
N GLY A 216 25.73 -11.01 -42.55
CA GLY A 216 25.61 -9.57 -42.35
C GLY A 216 24.19 -9.10 -41.96
N LEU A 217 23.30 -10.02 -41.58
CA LEU A 217 21.93 -9.70 -41.12
C LEU A 217 21.90 -9.26 -39.68
N PHE A 218 22.93 -9.55 -38.92
CA PHE A 218 23.13 -9.16 -37.54
C PHE A 218 24.55 -8.63 -37.36
N LYS A 219 24.72 -7.63 -36.53
CA LYS A 219 26.04 -7.08 -36.20
C LYS A 219 26.24 -7.22 -34.70
N GLU A 220 27.42 -7.74 -34.33
CA GLU A 220 27.85 -7.82 -32.94
C GLU A 220 29.18 -7.07 -32.80
N ASN A 221 29.28 -6.23 -31.79
CA ASN A 221 30.52 -5.49 -31.51
C ASN A 221 31.40 -6.26 -30.52
N SER A 222 31.78 -7.48 -30.89
CA SER A 222 32.59 -8.34 -30.03
C SER A 222 33.95 -7.73 -29.70
N LEU A 223 34.56 -7.00 -30.63
CA LEU A 223 35.85 -6.32 -30.43
C LEU A 223 35.77 -5.24 -29.32
N GLU A 224 34.64 -4.57 -29.17
CA GLU A 224 34.45 -3.61 -28.10
C GLU A 224 34.19 -4.30 -26.76
N ALA A 225 33.36 -5.34 -26.75
CA ALA A 225 33.04 -6.10 -25.56
C ALA A 225 34.28 -6.78 -24.94
N THR A 226 35.25 -7.24 -25.79
CA THR A 226 36.49 -7.88 -25.31
C THR A 226 37.46 -6.91 -24.64
N LYS A 227 37.32 -5.60 -24.84
CA LYS A 227 38.15 -4.58 -24.16
C LYS A 227 37.77 -4.37 -22.70
N TYR A 228 36.59 -4.79 -22.30
CA TYR A 228 36.16 -4.68 -20.92
C TYR A 228 36.83 -5.73 -20.05
N GLU A 229 37.19 -5.35 -18.83
CA GLU A 229 37.58 -6.30 -17.80
C GLU A 229 36.37 -7.13 -17.33
N ASP A 230 36.63 -8.15 -16.50
CA ASP A 230 35.55 -8.95 -15.94
C ASP A 230 34.63 -8.09 -15.08
N GLY A 231 33.36 -8.02 -15.44
CA GLY A 231 32.38 -7.14 -14.84
C GLY A 231 31.04 -7.14 -15.55
N THR A 232 30.15 -6.29 -15.08
CA THR A 232 28.83 -6.05 -15.67
C THR A 232 28.74 -4.58 -16.06
N TYR A 233 28.37 -4.30 -17.31
CA TYR A 233 28.42 -2.98 -17.94
C TYR A 233 27.10 -2.66 -18.62
N GLU A 234 26.66 -1.42 -18.51
CA GLU A 234 25.55 -0.91 -19.32
C GLU A 234 26.15 -0.23 -20.56
N ILE A 235 25.79 -0.72 -21.73
CA ILE A 235 26.22 -0.17 -23.02
C ILE A 235 25.02 0.23 -23.86
N ARG A 236 25.27 1.09 -24.85
CA ARG A 236 24.24 1.48 -25.80
C ARG A 236 24.63 0.94 -27.19
N ALA A 237 23.92 -0.10 -27.63
CA ALA A 237 24.10 -0.71 -28.95
C ALA A 237 22.83 -0.44 -29.78
N ASP A 238 23.01 -0.05 -31.04
CA ASP A 238 21.92 0.25 -32.00
C ASP A 238 20.78 1.13 -31.48
N GLY A 239 21.11 2.05 -30.53
CA GLY A 239 20.16 2.98 -29.96
C GLY A 239 19.36 2.42 -28.80
N GLN A 240 19.55 1.16 -28.41
CA GLN A 240 18.96 0.51 -27.23
C GLN A 240 19.99 0.37 -26.12
N ASN A 241 19.54 0.38 -24.88
CA ASN A 241 20.40 0.08 -23.74
C ASN A 241 20.46 -1.44 -23.58
N GLU A 242 21.66 -1.94 -23.36
CA GLU A 242 21.89 -3.35 -23.09
C GLU A 242 22.82 -3.50 -21.89
N THR A 243 22.58 -4.54 -21.09
CA THR A 243 23.49 -4.90 -20.03
C THR A 243 24.38 -6.04 -20.54
N VAL A 244 25.68 -5.81 -20.50
CA VAL A 244 26.69 -6.77 -20.96
C VAL A 244 27.51 -7.27 -19.79
N ILE A 245 27.58 -8.58 -19.65
CA ILE A 245 28.30 -9.28 -18.60
C ILE A 245 29.52 -9.93 -19.25
N VAL A 246 30.71 -9.60 -18.78
CA VAL A 246 31.97 -10.11 -19.33
C VAL A 246 32.70 -10.91 -18.26
N ARG A 247 33.13 -12.12 -18.61
CA ARG A 247 34.00 -12.97 -17.79
C ARG A 247 35.07 -13.63 -18.67
N SER A 248 36.28 -13.70 -18.14
CA SER A 248 37.42 -14.34 -18.81
C SER A 248 37.38 -15.85 -18.63
N VAL A 249 37.65 -16.58 -19.70
CA VAL A 249 37.82 -18.04 -19.71
C VAL A 249 39.30 -18.34 -19.50
N ALA A 250 39.61 -19.15 -18.50
CA ALA A 250 40.99 -19.51 -18.18
C ALA A 250 41.68 -20.29 -19.36
N TYR A 251 42.97 -20.25 -19.37
CA TYR A 251 43.87 -20.94 -20.33
C TYR A 251 43.82 -20.41 -21.78
N THR A 252 42.73 -19.84 -22.23
CA THR A 252 42.55 -19.43 -23.63
C THR A 252 42.61 -17.92 -23.82
N GLY A 253 42.34 -17.16 -22.74
CA GLY A 253 42.14 -15.72 -22.81
C GLY A 253 40.83 -15.31 -23.49
N TRP A 254 39.94 -16.25 -23.78
CA TRP A 254 38.64 -15.97 -24.38
C TRP A 254 37.75 -15.22 -23.40
N LYS A 255 36.80 -14.49 -23.93
CA LYS A 255 35.80 -13.76 -23.15
C LYS A 255 34.43 -14.40 -23.37
N MET A 256 33.81 -14.78 -22.28
CA MET A 256 32.39 -15.15 -22.24
C MET A 256 31.57 -13.88 -22.02
N ILE A 257 30.64 -13.62 -22.92
CA ILE A 257 29.83 -12.41 -22.92
C ILE A 257 28.37 -12.82 -22.88
N GLY A 258 27.65 -12.32 -21.86
CA GLY A 258 26.19 -12.40 -21.75
C GLY A 258 25.59 -11.06 -22.07
N VAL A 259 24.58 -11.01 -22.94
CA VAL A 259 23.87 -9.79 -23.33
C VAL A 259 22.43 -9.88 -22.88
N VAL A 260 22.01 -8.89 -22.09
CA VAL A 260 20.65 -8.73 -21.59
C VAL A 260 20.04 -7.50 -22.26
N PRO A 261 19.31 -7.65 -23.39
CA PRO A 261 18.70 -6.54 -24.10
C PRO A 261 17.54 -5.91 -23.32
N GLU A 262 17.37 -4.58 -23.41
CA GLU A 262 16.24 -3.87 -22.80
C GLU A 262 14.87 -4.40 -23.30
N SER A 263 14.80 -4.86 -24.55
CA SER A 263 13.59 -5.41 -25.16
C SER A 263 13.09 -6.70 -24.49
N VAL A 264 13.99 -7.51 -23.94
CA VAL A 264 13.64 -8.74 -23.20
C VAL A 264 13.01 -8.39 -21.87
N GLN A 265 13.54 -7.37 -21.23
CA GLN A 265 12.97 -6.82 -20.02
C GLN A 265 11.54 -6.33 -20.28
N GLU A 266 11.29 -5.63 -21.41
CA GLU A 266 9.96 -5.13 -21.77
C GLU A 266 8.94 -6.21 -22.13
N SER A 267 9.32 -7.30 -22.75
CA SER A 267 8.38 -8.35 -23.17
C SER A 267 7.75 -9.09 -21.98
N ASN A 268 8.54 -9.38 -20.96
CA ASN A 268 8.10 -9.98 -19.72
C ASN A 268 7.16 -9.04 -18.91
N PHE A 269 7.30 -7.70 -19.11
CA PHE A 269 6.44 -6.71 -18.49
C PHE A 269 5.03 -6.59 -19.10
N LYS A 270 4.80 -7.01 -20.34
CA LYS A 270 3.48 -6.90 -20.98
C LYS A 270 2.41 -7.63 -20.18
N ASN A 271 2.65 -8.88 -19.85
CA ASN A 271 1.72 -9.69 -19.06
C ASN A 271 1.54 -9.10 -17.63
N PHE A 272 2.64 -8.67 -17.02
CA PHE A 272 2.60 -8.05 -15.71
C PHE A 272 1.78 -6.75 -15.69
N ARG A 273 1.90 -5.88 -16.71
CA ARG A 273 1.07 -4.68 -16.84
C ARG A 273 -0.42 -5.02 -16.84
N TYR A 274 -0.84 -6.06 -17.56
CA TYR A 274 -2.24 -6.50 -17.56
C TYR A 274 -2.70 -6.94 -16.18
N TYR A 275 -1.90 -7.67 -15.42
CA TYR A 275 -2.23 -8.08 -14.06
C TYR A 275 -2.33 -6.88 -13.11
N VAL A 276 -1.42 -5.92 -13.19
CA VAL A 276 -1.48 -4.69 -12.39
C VAL A 276 -2.72 -3.88 -12.73
N PHE A 277 -3.01 -3.68 -14.02
CA PHE A 277 -4.22 -2.99 -14.46
C PHE A 277 -5.50 -3.70 -14.01
N ALA A 278 -5.57 -5.02 -14.15
CA ALA A 278 -6.71 -5.81 -13.70
C ALA A 278 -6.90 -5.71 -12.18
N THR A 279 -5.82 -5.77 -11.42
CA THR A 279 -5.87 -5.63 -9.95
C THR A 279 -6.37 -4.24 -9.53
N ILE A 280 -5.85 -3.18 -10.15
CA ILE A 280 -6.29 -1.80 -9.90
C ILE A 280 -7.78 -1.64 -10.26
N LEU A 281 -8.22 -2.20 -11.39
CA LEU A 281 -9.61 -2.17 -11.83
C LEU A 281 -10.54 -2.87 -10.81
N VAL A 282 -10.15 -4.06 -10.35
CA VAL A 282 -10.91 -4.82 -9.32
C VAL A 282 -11.01 -4.03 -8.02
N LEU A 283 -9.89 -3.45 -7.56
CA LEU A 283 -9.88 -2.61 -6.35
C LEU A 283 -10.76 -1.37 -6.50
N LEU A 284 -10.77 -0.75 -7.69
CA LEU A 284 -11.60 0.41 -7.99
C LEU A 284 -13.09 0.06 -7.97
N VAL A 285 -13.47 -1.08 -8.56
CA VAL A 285 -14.85 -1.59 -8.52
C VAL A 285 -15.25 -1.90 -7.08
N MET A 286 -14.42 -2.59 -6.31
CA MET A 286 -14.66 -2.86 -4.87
C MET A 286 -14.84 -1.57 -4.06
N LEU A 287 -14.03 -0.55 -4.34
CA LEU A 287 -14.13 0.76 -3.67
C LEU A 287 -15.44 1.47 -4.02
N LEU A 288 -15.89 1.42 -5.28
CA LEU A 288 -17.16 1.99 -5.72
C LEU A 288 -18.35 1.28 -5.06
N GLU A 289 -18.37 -0.05 -5.08
CA GLU A 289 -19.41 -0.86 -4.44
C GLU A 289 -19.44 -0.65 -2.92
N GLY A 290 -18.28 -0.69 -2.28
CA GLY A 290 -18.14 -0.41 -0.84
C GLY A 290 -18.66 0.98 -0.46
N ASN A 291 -18.32 2.00 -1.27
CA ASN A 291 -18.82 3.36 -1.05
C ASN A 291 -20.33 3.46 -1.24
N GLN A 292 -20.92 2.76 -2.23
CA GLN A 292 -22.38 2.70 -2.40
C GLN A 292 -23.06 2.01 -1.20
N LEU A 293 -22.49 0.91 -0.70
CA LEU A 293 -23.01 0.21 0.47
C LEU A 293 -22.99 1.09 1.72
N VAL A 294 -21.87 1.79 1.99
CA VAL A 294 -21.75 2.74 3.11
C VAL A 294 -22.73 3.90 2.93
N SER A 295 -22.85 4.44 1.71
CA SER A 295 -23.80 5.52 1.44
C SER A 295 -25.24 5.11 1.70
N ARG A 296 -25.66 3.92 1.24
CA ARG A 296 -27.03 3.42 1.39
C ARG A 296 -27.34 2.97 2.83
N LYS A 297 -26.39 2.31 3.52
CA LYS A 297 -26.65 1.73 4.84
C LYS A 297 -26.37 2.69 6.00
N ILE A 298 -25.51 3.70 5.79
CA ILE A 298 -25.08 4.59 6.86
C ILE A 298 -25.40 6.05 6.55
N SER A 299 -24.83 6.59 5.44
CA SER A 299 -24.88 8.03 5.18
C SER A 299 -26.29 8.54 4.87
N LYS A 300 -27.06 7.81 4.06
CA LYS A 300 -28.43 8.19 3.71
C LYS A 300 -29.36 8.11 4.92
N PRO A 301 -29.41 7.01 5.70
CA PRO A 301 -30.24 6.92 6.90
C PRO A 301 -29.93 7.98 7.96
N ILE A 302 -28.63 8.29 8.16
CA ILE A 302 -28.26 9.36 9.10
C ILE A 302 -28.78 10.73 8.64
N ARG A 303 -28.70 11.04 7.33
CA ARG A 303 -29.24 12.28 6.80
C ARG A 303 -30.75 12.36 6.92
N GLU A 304 -31.45 11.26 6.72
CA GLU A 304 -32.92 11.20 6.88
C GLU A 304 -33.30 11.37 8.34
N LEU A 305 -32.56 10.79 9.29
CA LEU A 305 -32.75 11.01 10.71
C LEU A 305 -32.47 12.48 11.10
N ASP A 306 -31.34 13.06 10.64
CA ASP A 306 -31.00 14.47 10.88
C ASP A 306 -32.07 15.42 10.33
N ALA A 307 -32.61 15.15 9.14
CA ALA A 307 -33.67 15.93 8.53
C ALA A 307 -34.97 15.83 9.33
N SER A 308 -35.34 14.65 9.85
CA SER A 308 -36.52 14.47 10.68
C SER A 308 -36.40 15.20 12.02
N VAL A 309 -35.22 15.18 12.63
CA VAL A 309 -34.93 15.96 13.87
C VAL A 309 -35.07 17.46 13.64
N LYS A 310 -34.48 17.99 12.56
CA LYS A 310 -34.56 19.41 12.19
C LYS A 310 -36.00 19.85 11.90
N THR A 311 -36.82 18.98 11.30
CA THR A 311 -38.24 19.26 11.07
C THR A 311 -38.97 19.44 12.40
N TYR A 312 -38.66 18.62 13.39
CA TYR A 312 -39.22 18.76 14.73
C TYR A 312 -38.77 20.05 15.44
N GLU A 313 -37.47 20.39 15.36
CA GLU A 313 -36.94 21.64 15.94
C GLU A 313 -37.60 22.89 15.32
N ALA A 314 -38.02 22.81 14.05
CA ALA A 314 -38.75 23.88 13.37
C ALA A 314 -40.24 23.93 13.74
N GLY A 315 -40.72 23.09 14.65
CA GLY A 315 -42.13 23.04 15.08
C GLY A 315 -43.05 22.16 14.23
N GLY A 316 -42.46 21.29 13.35
CA GLY A 316 -43.22 20.29 12.62
C GLY A 316 -43.60 19.08 13.48
N LYS A 317 -44.52 18.25 12.95
CA LYS A 317 -44.80 16.95 13.61
C LYS A 317 -43.62 16.02 13.53
N PRO A 318 -43.25 15.33 14.64
CA PRO A 318 -42.13 14.40 14.63
C PRO A 318 -42.51 13.12 13.85
N ASP A 319 -42.07 13.03 12.63
CA ASP A 319 -42.01 11.75 11.89
C ASP A 319 -40.53 11.32 11.87
N ILE A 320 -40.10 10.76 12.98
CA ILE A 320 -38.69 10.38 13.16
C ILE A 320 -38.38 9.21 12.27
N TYR A 321 -37.35 9.37 11.42
CA TYR A 321 -36.90 8.30 10.54
C TYR A 321 -36.34 7.12 11.36
N ILE A 322 -36.90 5.92 11.16
CA ILE A 322 -36.52 4.66 11.79
C ILE A 322 -36.09 3.68 10.72
N GLY A 323 -34.90 3.86 10.17
CA GLY A 323 -34.36 3.01 9.12
C GLY A 323 -32.83 2.86 9.18
N GLY A 324 -32.24 2.12 8.24
CA GLY A 324 -30.81 1.90 8.17
C GLY A 324 -30.32 0.69 8.96
N SER A 325 -29.06 0.76 9.46
CA SER A 325 -28.46 -0.32 10.26
C SER A 325 -29.16 -0.46 11.62
N SER A 326 -28.87 -1.54 12.37
CA SER A 326 -29.42 -1.77 13.70
C SER A 326 -29.14 -0.61 14.65
N GLU A 327 -27.93 -0.04 14.58
CA GLU A 327 -27.46 1.06 15.43
C GLU A 327 -28.22 2.35 15.11
N ILE A 328 -28.41 2.68 13.83
CA ILE A 328 -29.14 3.88 13.41
C ILE A 328 -30.63 3.75 13.74
N ARG A 329 -31.18 2.56 13.56
CA ARG A 329 -32.56 2.25 13.92
C ARG A 329 -32.80 2.41 15.42
N HIS A 330 -31.88 1.87 16.24
CA HIS A 330 -31.91 2.05 17.69
C HIS A 330 -31.81 3.54 18.07
N LEU A 331 -30.93 4.29 17.41
CA LEU A 331 -30.81 5.74 17.62
C LEU A 331 -32.11 6.46 17.27
N GLY A 332 -32.73 6.14 16.12
CA GLY A 332 -34.05 6.70 15.74
C GLY A 332 -35.13 6.44 16.78
N HIS A 333 -35.26 5.21 17.28
CA HIS A 333 -36.20 4.88 18.37
C HIS A 333 -35.90 5.64 19.66
N SER A 334 -34.62 5.80 20.02
CA SER A 334 -34.24 6.52 21.23
C SER A 334 -34.58 8.00 21.13
N VAL A 335 -34.37 8.61 19.97
CA VAL A 335 -34.75 9.99 19.68
C VAL A 335 -36.26 10.14 19.73
N GLN A 336 -37.03 9.26 19.10
CA GLN A 336 -38.48 9.27 19.11
C GLN A 336 -38.99 9.19 20.55
N LYS A 337 -38.51 8.23 21.33
CA LYS A 337 -38.90 8.06 22.74
C LYS A 337 -38.59 9.30 23.57
N SER A 338 -37.45 9.95 23.31
CA SER A 338 -37.09 11.19 24.01
C SER A 338 -38.07 12.33 23.70
N TYR A 339 -38.52 12.43 22.45
CA TYR A 339 -39.52 13.44 22.09
C TYR A 339 -40.87 13.14 22.67
N GLU A 340 -41.34 11.89 22.69
CA GLU A 340 -42.57 11.46 23.34
C GLU A 340 -42.54 11.83 24.85
N GLN A 341 -41.41 11.60 25.51
CA GLN A 341 -41.23 11.99 26.92
C GLN A 341 -41.23 13.50 27.13
N ILE A 342 -40.63 14.27 26.21
CA ILE A 342 -40.66 15.74 26.28
C ILE A 342 -42.10 16.25 26.15
N GLU A 343 -42.89 15.69 25.22
CA GLU A 343 -44.29 16.05 25.00
C GLU A 343 -45.14 15.75 26.22
N GLU A 344 -45.01 14.55 26.82
CA GLU A 344 -45.65 14.19 28.09
C GLU A 344 -45.28 15.14 29.23
N LEU A 345 -44.00 15.48 29.36
CA LEU A 345 -43.55 16.42 30.42
C LEU A 345 -44.06 17.84 30.18
N MET A 346 -44.16 18.29 28.95
CA MET A 346 -44.73 19.59 28.60
C MET A 346 -46.21 19.65 28.96
N ASP A 347 -46.99 18.61 28.65
CA ASP A 347 -48.42 18.52 29.03
C ASP A 347 -48.59 18.50 30.55
N GLU A 348 -47.74 17.76 31.26
CA GLU A 348 -47.74 17.74 32.71
C GLU A 348 -47.42 19.13 33.31
N ILE A 349 -46.43 19.84 32.77
CA ILE A 349 -46.06 21.20 33.17
C ILE A 349 -47.27 22.16 32.96
N ILE A 350 -47.89 22.09 31.79
CA ILE A 350 -49.08 22.91 31.47
C ILE A 350 -50.20 22.60 32.47
N ARG A 351 -50.49 21.34 32.77
CA ARG A 351 -51.47 20.92 33.73
C ARG A 351 -51.16 21.47 35.12
N GLN A 352 -49.92 21.31 35.59
CA GLN A 352 -49.50 21.83 36.92
C GLN A 352 -49.58 23.34 36.98
N GLN A 353 -49.24 24.06 35.92
CA GLN A 353 -49.37 25.52 35.88
C GLN A 353 -50.84 25.95 35.96
N ASN A 354 -51.74 25.25 35.26
CA ASN A 354 -53.18 25.55 35.33
C ASN A 354 -53.76 25.26 36.69
N GLU A 355 -53.40 24.14 37.32
CA GLU A 355 -53.83 23.81 38.72
C GLU A 355 -53.30 24.83 39.70
N ARG A 356 -52.04 25.23 39.59
CA ARG A 356 -51.47 26.27 40.43
C ARG A 356 -52.19 27.60 40.28
N ARG A 357 -52.45 28.01 39.05
CA ARG A 357 -53.19 29.25 38.75
C ARG A 357 -54.60 29.24 39.32
N LYS A 358 -55.29 28.08 39.21
CA LYS A 358 -56.62 27.91 39.84
C LYS A 358 -56.54 28.02 41.37
N SER A 359 -55.59 27.36 42.01
CA SER A 359 -55.35 27.40 43.43
C SER A 359 -55.02 28.82 43.91
N GLU A 360 -54.24 29.58 43.18
CA GLU A 360 -53.94 30.99 43.47
C GLU A 360 -55.18 31.86 43.35
N LEU A 361 -56.04 31.61 42.35
CA LEU A 361 -57.35 32.33 42.26
C LEU A 361 -58.29 31.96 43.37
N ASP A 362 -58.40 30.70 43.77
CA ASP A 362 -59.23 30.25 44.84
C ASP A 362 -58.76 30.84 46.21
N ALA A 363 -57.43 30.91 46.39
CA ALA A 363 -56.86 31.55 47.58
C ALA A 363 -57.12 33.05 47.62
N LEU A 364 -57.09 33.75 46.49
CA LEU A 364 -57.45 35.17 46.41
C LEU A 364 -58.93 35.40 46.66
N GLN A 365 -59.81 34.52 46.17
CA GLN A 365 -61.28 34.65 46.48
C GLN A 365 -61.59 34.41 47.95
N SER A 366 -60.90 33.51 48.65
CA SER A 366 -61.11 33.21 50.04
C SER A 366 -60.75 34.37 51.00
N GLN A 367 -59.95 35.36 50.52
CA GLN A 367 -59.58 36.53 51.31
C GLN A 367 -60.74 37.54 51.53
N ILE A 368 -61.83 37.41 50.82
CA ILE A 368 -63.02 38.22 51.02
C ILE A 368 -64.03 37.34 51.71
N ASN A 369 -64.42 37.70 52.95
CA ASN A 369 -65.49 36.99 53.67
C ASN A 369 -66.87 37.23 52.98
N PRO A 370 -67.36 36.23 52.18
CA PRO A 370 -68.57 36.44 51.39
C PRO A 370 -69.80 36.75 52.30
N HIS A 371 -69.85 36.14 53.47
CA HIS A 371 -70.94 36.31 54.38
C HIS A 371 -70.99 37.75 54.97
N PHE A 372 -69.85 38.33 55.28
CA PHE A 372 -69.75 39.72 55.67
C PHE A 372 -70.26 40.66 54.59
N LEU A 373 -69.88 40.38 53.31
CA LEU A 373 -70.30 41.19 52.20
C LEU A 373 -71.80 41.14 51.96
N TYR A 374 -72.42 39.93 52.00
CA TYR A 374 -73.85 39.77 51.87
C TYR A 374 -74.61 40.50 52.97
N ASN A 375 -74.21 40.30 54.23
CA ASN A 375 -74.84 40.93 55.40
C ASN A 375 -74.69 42.45 55.34
N THR A 376 -73.61 43.00 54.85
CA THR A 376 -73.42 44.44 54.70
C THR A 376 -74.33 45.02 53.62
N LEU A 377 -74.46 44.34 52.47
CA LEU A 377 -75.37 44.75 51.39
C LEU A 377 -76.79 44.66 51.82
N GLU A 378 -77.21 43.62 52.55
CA GLU A 378 -78.56 43.50 53.14
C GLU A 378 -78.84 44.63 54.11
N SER A 379 -77.89 44.99 54.96
CA SER A 379 -78.03 46.10 55.86
C SER A 379 -78.18 47.46 55.14
N ILE A 380 -77.46 47.64 54.02
CA ILE A 380 -77.64 48.84 53.17
C ILE A 380 -79.03 48.88 52.56
N THR A 381 -79.56 47.72 52.07
CA THR A 381 -80.91 47.64 51.53
C THR A 381 -81.96 48.01 52.56
N TRP A 382 -81.82 47.48 53.76
CA TRP A 382 -82.74 47.84 54.90
C TRP A 382 -82.71 49.34 55.27
N MET A 383 -81.53 50.00 55.23
CA MET A 383 -81.39 51.44 55.46
C MET A 383 -82.08 52.26 54.37
N VAL A 384 -82.00 51.83 53.11
CA VAL A 384 -82.67 52.48 51.95
C VAL A 384 -84.20 52.33 52.07
N GLU A 385 -84.66 51.14 52.40
CA GLU A 385 -86.10 50.89 52.64
C GLU A 385 -86.67 51.72 53.84
N ALA A 386 -85.87 51.92 54.89
CA ALA A 386 -86.22 52.75 56.03
C ALA A 386 -86.05 54.24 55.74
N GLN A 387 -85.71 54.70 54.54
CA GLN A 387 -85.44 56.09 54.14
C GLN A 387 -84.25 56.74 54.87
N GLU A 388 -83.34 55.94 55.45
CA GLU A 388 -82.09 56.40 56.06
C GLU A 388 -80.98 56.57 55.02
N ASN A 389 -81.23 57.38 54.02
CA ASN A 389 -80.32 57.49 52.84
C ASN A 389 -78.92 57.97 53.22
N GLU A 390 -78.73 58.84 54.18
CA GLU A 390 -77.41 59.26 54.62
C GLU A 390 -76.59 58.13 55.27
N GLY A 391 -77.30 57.25 56.03
CA GLY A 391 -76.65 56.04 56.58
C GLY A 391 -76.24 55.07 55.56
N ALA A 392 -77.12 54.80 54.56
CA ALA A 392 -76.81 53.92 53.43
C ALA A 392 -75.59 54.39 52.58
N VAL A 393 -75.55 55.70 52.28
CA VAL A 393 -74.43 56.30 51.55
C VAL A 393 -73.08 56.16 52.33
N ARG A 394 -73.13 56.40 53.64
CA ARG A 394 -71.95 56.20 54.49
C ARG A 394 -71.49 54.74 54.49
N MET A 395 -72.41 53.78 54.61
CA MET A 395 -72.11 52.38 54.64
C MET A 395 -71.52 51.89 53.29
N ILE A 396 -72.03 52.34 52.17
CA ILE A 396 -71.49 52.09 50.86
C ILE A 396 -70.05 52.65 50.74
N SER A 397 -69.82 53.87 51.21
CA SER A 397 -68.48 54.46 51.17
C SER A 397 -67.49 53.70 52.04
N GLU A 398 -67.86 53.25 53.22
CA GLU A 398 -66.99 52.44 54.10
C GLU A 398 -66.73 51.04 53.50
N LEU A 399 -67.77 50.41 52.88
CA LEU A 399 -67.59 49.13 52.15
C LEU A 399 -66.63 49.26 50.99
N ALA A 400 -66.75 50.35 50.25
CA ALA A 400 -65.79 50.61 49.11
C ALA A 400 -64.34 50.80 49.59
N LYS A 401 -64.12 51.48 50.72
CA LYS A 401 -62.81 51.65 51.37
C LYS A 401 -62.27 50.33 51.87
N LEU A 402 -63.09 49.52 52.52
CA LEU A 402 -62.71 48.18 53.00
C LEU A 402 -62.32 47.26 51.85
N LEU A 403 -63.14 47.17 50.82
CA LEU A 403 -62.84 46.36 49.64
C LEU A 403 -61.58 46.80 48.92
N ARG A 404 -61.29 48.09 48.83
CA ARG A 404 -60.12 48.65 48.24
C ARG A 404 -58.80 48.10 48.86
N VAL A 405 -58.77 48.03 50.19
CA VAL A 405 -57.61 47.49 50.92
C VAL A 405 -57.57 45.98 50.87
N SER A 406 -58.72 45.29 51.02
CA SER A 406 -58.82 43.82 50.92
C SER A 406 -58.32 43.33 49.60
N LEU A 407 -58.62 44.03 48.46
CA LEU A 407 -58.25 43.72 47.12
C LEU A 407 -56.87 44.31 46.67
N SER A 408 -56.11 44.94 47.51
CA SER A 408 -54.89 45.74 47.27
C SER A 408 -53.90 45.14 46.30
N ARG A 409 -54.33 44.84 45.07
CA ARG A 409 -53.53 44.29 43.93
C ARG A 409 -52.60 43.16 44.34
N GLY A 410 -52.98 42.25 45.19
CA GLY A 410 -52.21 41.07 45.58
C GLY A 410 -51.05 41.34 46.55
N LYS A 411 -50.88 42.55 47.07
CA LYS A 411 -49.83 42.81 48.05
C LYS A 411 -50.16 42.12 49.35
N THR A 412 -49.26 41.36 49.91
CA THR A 412 -49.40 40.67 51.20
C THR A 412 -49.02 41.57 52.38
N ILE A 413 -48.15 42.57 52.10
CA ILE A 413 -47.70 43.56 53.12
C ILE A 413 -48.20 44.93 52.70
N ILE A 414 -48.84 45.65 53.65
CA ILE A 414 -49.42 47.01 53.50
C ILE A 414 -48.92 47.94 54.60
N SER A 415 -49.13 49.24 54.43
CA SER A 415 -48.83 50.18 55.52
C SER A 415 -49.78 49.97 56.71
N ILE A 416 -49.27 50.22 57.94
CA ILE A 416 -50.14 50.20 59.13
C ILE A 416 -51.28 51.19 58.95
N LYS A 417 -51.04 52.30 58.31
CA LYS A 417 -52.09 53.29 57.97
C LYS A 417 -53.24 52.66 57.18
N ASP A 418 -52.89 51.85 56.11
CA ASP A 418 -53.91 51.21 55.26
C ASP A 418 -54.67 50.13 56.06
N GLU A 419 -53.97 49.32 56.90
CA GLU A 419 -54.55 48.31 57.72
C GLU A 419 -55.50 48.94 58.81
N LEU A 420 -55.09 50.04 59.40
CA LEU A 420 -55.94 50.81 60.33
C LEU A 420 -57.14 51.41 59.61
N GLN A 421 -56.99 51.94 58.39
CA GLN A 421 -58.12 52.43 57.61
C GLN A 421 -59.12 51.30 57.33
N HIS A 422 -58.60 50.12 56.91
CA HIS A 422 -59.42 48.94 56.71
C HIS A 422 -60.21 48.57 58.02
N SER A 423 -59.51 48.47 59.12
CA SER A 423 -60.07 48.16 60.43
C SER A 423 -61.11 49.15 60.85
N ARG A 424 -60.87 50.45 60.63
CA ARG A 424 -61.89 51.54 60.95
C ARG A 424 -63.11 51.37 60.05
N SER A 425 -62.95 51.14 58.76
CA SER A 425 -64.08 50.94 57.86
C SER A 425 -64.87 49.69 58.22
N TYR A 426 -64.18 48.56 58.59
CA TYR A 426 -64.87 47.38 59.17
C TYR A 426 -65.68 47.70 60.41
N MET A 427 -65.11 48.40 61.39
CA MET A 427 -65.79 48.77 62.63
C MET A 427 -66.95 49.73 62.37
N ASN A 428 -66.82 50.69 61.47
CA ASN A 428 -67.91 51.61 61.11
C ASN A 428 -69.10 50.88 60.49
N ILE A 429 -68.84 49.89 59.63
CA ILE A 429 -69.90 49.01 59.09
C ILE A 429 -70.57 48.21 60.17
N GLN A 430 -69.79 47.59 61.07
CA GLN A 430 -70.34 46.82 62.17
C GLN A 430 -71.14 47.72 63.17
N LEU A 431 -70.67 48.93 63.50
CA LEU A 431 -71.42 49.88 64.35
C LEU A 431 -72.76 50.23 63.72
N ALA A 432 -72.79 50.54 62.44
CA ALA A 432 -74.03 50.86 61.75
C ALA A 432 -74.97 49.65 61.71
N ARG A 433 -74.51 48.44 61.52
CA ARG A 433 -75.26 47.20 61.48
C ARG A 433 -75.90 46.87 62.88
N TYR A 434 -75.11 47.03 63.96
CA TYR A 434 -75.57 46.75 65.32
C TYR A 434 -76.26 47.95 66.02
N LYS A 435 -76.60 49.01 65.27
CA LYS A 435 -77.32 50.17 65.77
C LYS A 435 -76.63 50.77 66.99
N GLU A 436 -75.31 51.01 66.92
CA GLU A 436 -74.45 51.62 67.93
C GLU A 436 -74.48 50.93 69.31
N ARG A 437 -74.71 49.61 69.37
CA ARG A 437 -74.73 48.84 70.64
C ARG A 437 -73.40 48.72 71.34
N PHE A 438 -72.31 49.10 70.67
CA PHE A 438 -70.95 49.14 71.23
C PHE A 438 -70.29 50.46 70.82
N LYS A 439 -69.17 50.80 71.48
CA LYS A 439 -68.39 51.98 71.15
C LYS A 439 -66.99 51.55 70.75
N THR A 440 -66.41 52.24 69.81
CA THR A 440 -65.02 51.96 69.34
C THR A 440 -64.15 53.18 69.57
N GLU A 441 -62.96 52.96 70.12
CA GLU A 441 -61.94 53.97 70.30
C GLU A 441 -60.61 53.46 69.73
N PHE A 442 -59.98 54.23 68.87
CA PHE A 442 -58.70 53.93 68.33
C PHE A 442 -57.65 54.86 68.92
N ARG A 443 -56.77 54.34 69.76
CA ARG A 443 -55.61 55.05 70.29
C ARG A 443 -54.40 54.60 69.59
N ILE A 444 -53.77 55.44 68.69
CA ILE A 444 -52.74 55.08 67.82
C ILE A 444 -51.64 56.14 67.88
N GLU A 445 -50.40 55.71 68.05
CA GLU A 445 -49.23 56.56 67.99
C GLU A 445 -48.98 56.88 66.54
N LYS A 446 -48.84 58.17 66.15
CA LYS A 446 -48.69 58.62 64.80
C LYS A 446 -47.38 58.10 64.14
N GLU A 447 -46.39 57.79 64.96
CA GLU A 447 -45.09 57.34 64.51
C GLU A 447 -45.13 55.97 63.81
N ILE A 448 -46.13 55.12 64.18
CA ILE A 448 -46.21 53.74 63.63
C ILE A 448 -46.96 53.66 62.30
N GLU A 449 -47.69 54.66 61.86
CA GLU A 449 -48.57 54.61 60.69
C GLU A 449 -47.82 54.31 59.39
N ASN A 450 -46.53 54.66 59.32
CA ASN A 450 -45.69 54.46 58.13
C ASN A 450 -44.98 53.12 58.12
N TYR A 451 -45.05 52.33 59.17
CA TYR A 451 -44.52 50.96 59.19
C TYR A 451 -45.41 50.02 58.39
N CYS A 452 -44.85 48.82 58.02
CA CYS A 452 -45.54 47.82 57.24
C CYS A 452 -46.01 46.66 58.16
N ILE A 453 -47.16 46.10 57.83
CA ILE A 453 -47.73 44.93 58.49
C ILE A 453 -48.31 43.99 57.43
N VAL A 454 -48.47 42.71 57.80
CA VAL A 454 -49.23 41.77 56.94
C VAL A 454 -50.69 42.22 56.93
N LYS A 455 -51.29 42.27 55.75
CA LYS A 455 -52.68 42.74 55.61
C LYS A 455 -53.69 41.83 56.33
N LEU A 456 -54.80 42.39 56.79
CA LEU A 456 -55.93 41.70 57.39
C LEU A 456 -55.58 40.95 58.68
N VAL A 457 -54.59 41.40 59.44
CA VAL A 457 -54.19 40.79 60.70
C VAL A 457 -55.09 41.37 61.86
N ILE A 458 -55.44 42.65 61.76
CA ILE A 458 -56.23 43.31 62.78
C ILE A 458 -57.74 42.93 62.69
N GLN A 459 -58.27 42.76 61.48
CA GLN A 459 -59.68 42.45 61.26
C GLN A 459 -60.18 41.20 62.02
N PRO A 460 -59.54 40.02 61.97
CA PRO A 460 -59.96 38.81 62.67
C PRO A 460 -60.03 39.04 64.21
N ILE A 461 -59.06 39.83 64.70
CA ILE A 461 -59.07 40.16 66.16
C ILE A 461 -60.27 41.01 66.52
N LEU A 462 -60.56 42.02 65.67
CA LEU A 462 -61.75 42.86 65.87
C LEU A 462 -63.07 42.08 65.68
N GLU A 463 -63.09 41.19 64.71
CA GLU A 463 -64.19 40.29 64.40
C GLU A 463 -64.52 39.42 65.63
N ASN A 464 -63.53 38.75 66.21
CA ASN A 464 -63.68 37.97 67.45
C ASN A 464 -64.04 38.78 68.66
N ALA A 465 -63.76 40.08 68.73
CA ALA A 465 -64.12 40.94 69.84
C ALA A 465 -65.55 41.43 69.75
N ILE A 466 -66.19 41.40 68.58
CA ILE A 466 -67.60 41.80 68.37
C ILE A 466 -68.54 40.63 68.58
N TYR A 467 -68.14 39.44 68.16
CA TYR A 467 -68.94 38.19 68.33
C TYR A 467 -68.50 37.39 69.55
#